data_6ab551bd33c433e95c26c24970659b5b
#
_entry.id   6ab551bd33c433e95c26c24970659b5b
#
_cell.length_a   1.000
_cell.length_b   1.000
_cell.length_c   1.000
_cell.angle_alpha   90.00
_cell.angle_beta   90.00
_cell.angle_gamma   90.00
#
_symmetry.space_group_name_H-M   'P 1'
#
loop_
_entity.id
_entity.type
_entity.pdbx_description
1 polymer ?
#
loop_
_entity_poly.entity_id
_entity_poly.type
_entity_poly.pdbx_seq_one_letter_code
_entity_poly.pdbx_strand_id
1 'polypeptide(L)'
;MTIIDQLNTALSGIVLHLPYLLTILGWTWALHVVNVFFGYRLCMFGIIPRFPTGLVGIFIAPFLHGNFNHIFMNSFFFLGLGSFVILQGEQVFNVVSIAIIVIAGLLTWLFARRAAHVGASSVIMGYWSFLMVRAYYHPDIIDLLAAALGLYYFGVHMAASLVSHEKGVSVEGHVFGFLAGAVTGAFYPAIAMWVLAGADKLGLYLGG
;
A
#
# COMPACT_ATOMS: atom_id res chain seq x y z
N MET A 1 -23.87 19.89 1.14
CA MET A 1 -23.24 19.46 -0.13
C MET A 1 -24.03 18.26 -0.64
N THR A 2 -24.48 18.28 -1.89
CA THR A 2 -25.19 17.13 -2.46
C THR A 2 -24.22 15.97 -2.72
N ILE A 3 -24.74 14.75 -2.93
CA ILE A 3 -23.89 13.60 -3.31
C ILE A 3 -23.12 13.88 -4.61
N ILE A 4 -23.78 14.55 -5.57
CA ILE A 4 -23.15 14.93 -6.83
C ILE A 4 -21.98 15.89 -6.60
N ASP A 5 -22.11 16.88 -5.70
CA ASP A 5 -21.03 17.79 -5.37
C ASP A 5 -19.84 17.05 -4.73
N GLN A 6 -20.11 16.08 -3.85
CA GLN A 6 -19.07 15.26 -3.22
C GLN A 6 -18.30 14.42 -4.27
N LEU A 7 -19.04 13.79 -5.19
CA LEU A 7 -18.44 13.00 -6.27
C LEU A 7 -17.61 13.87 -7.22
N ASN A 8 -18.10 15.04 -7.60
CA ASN A 8 -17.36 15.98 -8.45
C ASN A 8 -16.08 16.49 -7.76
N THR A 9 -16.17 16.81 -6.47
CA THR A 9 -15.01 17.23 -5.68
C THR A 9 -13.97 16.10 -5.59
N ALA A 10 -14.42 14.87 -5.34
CA ALA A 10 -13.52 13.72 -5.30
C ALA A 10 -12.87 13.46 -6.66
N LEU A 11 -13.64 13.50 -7.76
CA LEU A 11 -13.09 13.33 -9.11
C LEU A 11 -12.04 14.39 -9.44
N SER A 12 -12.34 15.66 -9.13
CA SER A 12 -11.39 16.76 -9.33
C SER A 12 -10.12 16.58 -8.48
N GLY A 13 -10.27 16.14 -7.23
CA GLY A 13 -9.14 15.82 -6.35
C GLY A 13 -8.29 14.65 -6.88
N ILE A 14 -8.92 13.59 -7.39
CA ILE A 14 -8.20 12.47 -8.02
C ILE A 14 -7.40 12.96 -9.22
N VAL A 15 -8.01 13.74 -10.12
CA VAL A 15 -7.34 14.29 -11.32
C VAL A 15 -6.15 15.17 -10.92
N LEU A 16 -6.30 16.00 -9.88
CA LEU A 16 -5.23 16.86 -9.36
C LEU A 16 -4.02 16.06 -8.88
N HIS A 17 -4.23 14.97 -8.15
CA HIS A 17 -3.16 14.16 -7.55
C HIS A 17 -2.70 12.99 -8.44
N LEU A 18 -3.37 12.74 -9.56
CA LEU A 18 -3.03 11.65 -10.47
C LEU A 18 -1.56 11.67 -10.94
N PRO A 19 -0.96 12.84 -11.30
CA PRO A 19 0.44 12.90 -11.67
C PRO A 19 1.39 12.40 -10.57
N TYR A 20 1.06 12.64 -9.30
CA TYR A 20 1.84 12.15 -8.16
C TYR A 20 1.83 10.62 -8.09
N LEU A 21 0.64 9.99 -8.17
CA LEU A 21 0.50 8.53 -8.17
C LEU A 21 1.17 7.89 -9.40
N LEU A 22 1.03 8.51 -10.57
CA LEU A 22 1.68 8.05 -11.80
C LEU A 22 3.20 8.16 -11.73
N THR A 23 3.75 9.12 -11.01
CA THR A 23 5.19 9.24 -10.78
C THR A 23 5.70 8.05 -9.96
N ILE A 24 5.02 7.68 -8.87
CA ILE A 24 5.37 6.49 -8.07
C ILE A 24 5.30 5.22 -8.92
N LEU A 25 4.23 5.05 -9.70
CA LEU A 25 4.10 3.93 -10.61
C LEU A 25 5.19 3.93 -11.70
N GLY A 26 5.51 5.09 -12.28
CA GLY A 26 6.54 5.23 -13.29
C GLY A 26 7.90 4.71 -12.79
N TRP A 27 8.30 5.07 -11.57
CA TRP A 27 9.49 4.54 -10.94
C TRP A 27 9.40 3.04 -10.67
N THR A 28 8.24 2.55 -10.23
CA THR A 28 8.00 1.13 -10.01
C THR A 28 8.12 0.32 -11.29
N TRP A 29 7.53 0.82 -12.40
CA TRP A 29 7.65 0.21 -13.73
C TRP A 29 9.07 0.29 -14.29
N ALA A 30 9.77 1.42 -14.12
CA ALA A 30 11.17 1.53 -14.53
C ALA A 30 12.05 0.48 -13.81
N LEU A 31 11.86 0.34 -12.50
CA LEU A 31 12.56 -0.70 -11.73
C LEU A 31 12.17 -2.11 -12.18
N HIS A 32 10.90 -2.34 -12.53
CA HIS A 32 10.46 -3.63 -13.04
C HIS A 32 11.11 -3.97 -14.38
N VAL A 33 11.21 -3.00 -15.31
CA VAL A 33 11.92 -3.19 -16.58
C VAL A 33 13.38 -3.59 -16.32
N VAL A 34 14.07 -2.87 -15.44
CA VAL A 34 15.42 -3.25 -15.01
C VAL A 34 15.45 -4.68 -14.46
N ASN A 35 14.50 -5.03 -13.58
CA ASN A 35 14.41 -6.36 -12.98
C ASN A 35 14.21 -7.48 -14.03
N VAL A 36 13.42 -7.22 -15.09
CA VAL A 36 13.27 -8.16 -16.23
C VAL A 36 14.62 -8.41 -16.91
N PHE A 37 15.41 -7.36 -17.21
CA PHE A 37 16.76 -7.53 -17.79
C PHE A 37 17.70 -8.34 -16.92
N PHE A 38 17.54 -8.27 -15.58
CA PHE A 38 18.27 -9.12 -14.63
C PHE A 38 17.60 -10.48 -14.37
N GLY A 39 16.62 -10.90 -15.17
CA GLY A 39 15.92 -12.18 -15.02
C GLY A 39 15.21 -12.30 -13.66
N TYR A 40 14.62 -11.22 -13.19
CA TYR A 40 13.91 -11.09 -11.89
C TYR A 40 14.80 -11.29 -10.67
N ARG A 41 16.12 -11.21 -10.79
CA ARG A 41 17.06 -11.41 -9.67
C ARG A 41 16.98 -10.31 -8.62
N LEU A 42 16.49 -9.09 -8.96
CA LEU A 42 16.31 -8.03 -7.97
C LEU A 42 15.28 -8.40 -6.89
N CYS A 43 14.40 -9.37 -7.15
CA CYS A 43 13.47 -9.88 -6.13
C CYS A 43 14.17 -10.48 -4.90
N MET A 44 15.45 -10.82 -5.00
CA MET A 44 16.26 -11.25 -3.84
C MET A 44 16.44 -10.15 -2.78
N PHE A 45 16.25 -8.87 -3.14
CA PHE A 45 16.27 -7.72 -2.23
C PHE A 45 14.92 -7.44 -1.56
N GLY A 46 13.94 -8.31 -1.75
CA GLY A 46 12.68 -8.27 -1.00
C GLY A 46 12.83 -8.55 0.49
N ILE A 47 11.73 -8.60 1.20
CA ILE A 47 11.73 -8.93 2.63
C ILE A 47 12.06 -10.43 2.76
N ILE A 48 13.20 -10.74 3.38
CA ILE A 48 13.58 -12.11 3.75
C ILE A 48 13.40 -12.23 5.26
N PRO A 49 12.41 -13.01 5.72
CA PRO A 49 12.08 -13.10 7.13
C PRO A 49 13.24 -13.58 8.00
N ARG A 50 13.50 -12.83 9.08
CA ARG A 50 14.54 -13.11 10.09
C ARG A 50 15.98 -13.10 9.56
N PHE A 51 16.21 -12.50 8.38
CA PHE A 51 17.55 -12.19 7.88
C PHE A 51 17.80 -10.67 7.94
N PRO A 52 19.00 -10.21 8.32
CA PRO A 52 19.32 -8.77 8.41
C PRO A 52 19.08 -8.02 7.09
N THR A 53 19.41 -8.62 5.96
CA THR A 53 19.16 -8.05 4.61
C THR A 53 17.68 -7.82 4.33
N GLY A 54 16.78 -8.62 4.93
CA GLY A 54 15.33 -8.47 4.80
C GLY A 54 14.78 -7.22 5.45
N LEU A 55 15.50 -6.61 6.41
CA LEU A 55 15.11 -5.31 7.00
C LEU A 55 15.21 -4.17 5.98
N VAL A 56 16.26 -4.18 5.15
CA VAL A 56 16.39 -3.23 4.03
C VAL A 56 15.28 -3.50 3.00
N GLY A 57 14.95 -4.77 2.80
CA GLY A 57 13.86 -5.21 1.94
C GLY A 57 12.49 -4.61 2.30
N ILE A 58 12.26 -4.20 3.55
CA ILE A 58 11.00 -3.56 3.97
C ILE A 58 10.68 -2.35 3.08
N PHE A 59 11.67 -1.53 2.76
CA PHE A 59 11.51 -0.32 1.95
C PHE A 59 11.58 -0.58 0.44
N ILE A 60 12.20 -1.67 0.01
CA ILE A 60 12.43 -1.98 -1.41
C ILE A 60 11.33 -2.91 -1.96
N ALA A 61 10.85 -3.84 -1.15
CA ALA A 61 9.90 -4.89 -1.56
C ALA A 61 8.64 -4.37 -2.25
N PRO A 62 8.02 -3.24 -1.83
CA PRO A 62 6.81 -2.74 -2.50
C PRO A 62 7.02 -2.39 -3.97
N PHE A 63 8.25 -2.08 -4.38
CA PHE A 63 8.58 -1.70 -5.75
C PHE A 63 9.07 -2.87 -6.61
N LEU A 64 9.32 -4.04 -6.01
CA LEU A 64 9.80 -5.24 -6.70
C LEU A 64 8.63 -6.15 -7.07
N HIS A 65 8.64 -6.68 -8.30
CA HIS A 65 7.58 -7.55 -8.79
C HIS A 65 8.17 -8.74 -9.55
N GLY A 66 7.68 -9.94 -9.24
CA GLY A 66 8.21 -11.20 -9.77
C GLY A 66 7.76 -11.55 -11.20
N ASN A 67 6.75 -10.87 -11.74
CA ASN A 67 6.27 -11.05 -13.12
C ASN A 67 5.38 -9.88 -13.56
N PHE A 68 5.06 -9.84 -14.86
CA PHE A 68 4.24 -8.78 -15.46
C PHE A 68 2.82 -8.70 -14.86
N ASN A 69 2.14 -9.84 -14.70
CA ASN A 69 0.78 -9.84 -14.14
C ASN A 69 0.76 -9.29 -12.72
N HIS A 70 1.80 -9.58 -11.93
CA HIS A 70 1.91 -9.10 -10.55
C HIS A 70 2.04 -7.57 -10.49
N ILE A 71 2.91 -6.95 -11.32
CA ILE A 71 3.02 -5.48 -11.33
C ILE A 71 1.76 -4.84 -11.94
N PHE A 72 1.17 -5.43 -12.97
CA PHE A 72 -0.02 -4.91 -13.62
C PHE A 72 -1.21 -4.84 -12.66
N MET A 73 -1.50 -5.94 -11.95
CA MET A 73 -2.59 -5.99 -10.97
C MET A 73 -2.34 -5.05 -9.79
N ASN A 74 -1.09 -5.01 -9.28
CA ASN A 74 -0.74 -4.07 -8.21
C ASN A 74 -0.88 -2.61 -8.67
N SER A 75 -0.53 -2.28 -9.90
CA SER A 75 -0.70 -0.93 -10.45
C SER A 75 -2.16 -0.52 -10.51
N PHE A 76 -3.03 -1.42 -10.98
CA PHE A 76 -4.47 -1.17 -11.06
C PHE A 76 -5.06 -0.88 -9.67
N PHE A 77 -4.77 -1.73 -8.69
CA PHE A 77 -5.29 -1.56 -7.33
C PHE A 77 -4.63 -0.41 -6.56
N PHE A 78 -3.34 -0.15 -6.80
CA PHE A 78 -2.65 1.01 -6.24
C PHE A 78 -3.29 2.32 -6.73
N LEU A 79 -3.57 2.45 -8.03
CA LEU A 79 -4.28 3.61 -8.55
C LEU A 79 -5.68 3.72 -7.96
N GLY A 80 -6.42 2.63 -7.89
CA GLY A 80 -7.77 2.63 -7.32
C GLY A 80 -7.79 3.09 -5.87
N LEU A 81 -7.20 2.32 -4.96
CA LEU A 81 -7.24 2.61 -3.52
C LEU A 81 -6.34 3.79 -3.13
N GLY A 82 -5.18 3.93 -3.77
CA GLY A 82 -4.28 5.06 -3.54
C GLY A 82 -4.94 6.40 -3.88
N SER A 83 -5.80 6.44 -4.92
CA SER A 83 -6.59 7.63 -5.25
C SER A 83 -7.54 8.03 -4.12
N PHE A 84 -8.16 7.09 -3.43
CA PHE A 84 -9.01 7.41 -2.28
C PHE A 84 -8.19 7.86 -1.06
N VAL A 85 -7.01 7.27 -0.83
CA VAL A 85 -6.14 7.69 0.27
C VAL A 85 -5.60 9.10 0.03
N ILE A 86 -5.17 9.44 -1.19
CA ILE A 86 -4.57 10.74 -1.49
C ILE A 86 -5.59 11.90 -1.48
N LEU A 87 -6.88 11.60 -1.60
CA LEU A 87 -7.96 12.59 -1.41
C LEU A 87 -7.95 13.19 0.01
N GLN A 88 -7.30 12.53 0.97
CA GLN A 88 -7.11 13.07 2.32
C GLN A 88 -5.92 14.06 2.40
N GLY A 89 -5.22 14.28 1.29
CA GLY A 89 -4.01 15.10 1.14
C GLY A 89 -2.75 14.28 0.94
N GLU A 90 -1.76 14.86 0.24
CA GLU A 90 -0.48 14.20 -0.06
C GLU A 90 0.29 13.81 1.21
N GLN A 91 0.26 14.68 2.24
CA GLN A 91 0.92 14.37 3.51
C GLN A 91 0.29 13.13 4.17
N VAL A 92 -1.05 13.03 4.19
CA VAL A 92 -1.77 11.86 4.72
C VAL A 92 -1.39 10.61 3.93
N PHE A 93 -1.41 10.68 2.60
CA PHE A 93 -1.01 9.57 1.73
C PHE A 93 0.41 9.09 2.05
N ASN A 94 1.37 10.00 2.18
CA ASN A 94 2.76 9.67 2.46
C ASN A 94 2.93 9.05 3.85
N VAL A 95 2.30 9.64 4.88
CA VAL A 95 2.33 9.10 6.24
C VAL A 95 1.73 7.70 6.30
N VAL A 96 0.55 7.51 5.68
CA VAL A 96 -0.14 6.21 5.64
C VAL A 96 0.70 5.17 4.91
N SER A 97 1.27 5.54 3.76
CA SER A 97 2.12 4.64 2.96
C SER A 97 3.35 4.19 3.74
N ILE A 98 4.08 5.12 4.35
CA ILE A 98 5.28 4.83 5.15
C ILE A 98 4.91 3.95 6.36
N ALA A 99 3.86 4.30 7.07
CA ALA A 99 3.41 3.55 8.24
C ALA A 99 3.06 2.10 7.88
N ILE A 100 2.29 1.91 6.80
CA ILE A 100 1.94 0.55 6.33
C ILE A 100 3.19 -0.21 5.89
N ILE A 101 4.08 0.39 5.11
CA ILE A 101 5.34 -0.25 4.67
C ILE A 101 6.14 -0.73 5.86
N VAL A 102 6.32 0.12 6.88
CA VAL A 102 7.12 -0.22 8.07
C VAL A 102 6.43 -1.28 8.91
N ILE A 103 5.16 -1.10 9.25
CA ILE A 103 4.43 -2.02 10.14
C ILE A 103 4.25 -3.37 9.46
N ALA A 104 3.70 -3.42 8.23
CA ALA A 104 3.50 -4.67 7.50
C ALA A 104 4.84 -5.35 7.18
N GLY A 105 5.86 -4.56 6.83
CA GLY A 105 7.20 -5.08 6.56
C GLY A 105 7.85 -5.71 7.78
N LEU A 106 7.76 -5.09 8.96
CA LEU A 106 8.25 -5.65 10.22
C LEU A 106 7.49 -6.93 10.60
N LEU A 107 6.15 -6.93 10.47
CA LEU A 107 5.35 -8.12 10.74
C LEU A 107 5.71 -9.26 9.78
N THR A 108 5.90 -8.97 8.50
CA THR A 108 6.36 -9.93 7.49
C THR A 108 7.75 -10.45 7.84
N TRP A 109 8.67 -9.57 8.19
CA TRP A 109 10.04 -9.96 8.57
C TRP A 109 10.07 -10.85 9.82
N LEU A 110 9.21 -10.57 10.82
CA LEU A 110 9.15 -11.34 12.07
C LEU A 110 8.46 -12.70 11.89
N PHE A 111 7.31 -12.72 11.22
CA PHE A 111 6.35 -13.82 11.32
C PHE A 111 6.12 -14.61 10.03
N ALA A 112 6.45 -14.07 8.84
CA ALA A 112 6.21 -14.76 7.59
C ALA A 112 7.09 -15.99 7.39
N ARG A 113 6.68 -16.89 6.49
CA ARG A 113 7.49 -18.02 6.05
C ARG A 113 8.79 -17.54 5.39
N ARG A 114 9.83 -18.37 5.43
CA ARG A 114 11.13 -18.05 4.81
C ARG A 114 11.04 -18.12 3.29
N ALA A 115 10.72 -16.99 2.68
CA ALA A 115 10.70 -16.74 1.25
C ALA A 115 11.04 -15.26 1.02
N ALA A 116 11.41 -14.88 -0.20
CA ALA A 116 11.50 -13.47 -0.57
C ALA A 116 10.09 -12.93 -0.82
N HIS A 117 9.66 -11.98 0.00
CA HIS A 117 8.36 -11.32 -0.15
C HIS A 117 8.55 -10.01 -0.90
N VAL A 118 7.84 -9.83 -2.02
CA VAL A 118 7.90 -8.67 -2.92
C VAL A 118 6.51 -8.27 -3.39
N GLY A 119 6.36 -7.03 -3.81
CA GLY A 119 5.13 -6.48 -4.37
C GLY A 119 4.45 -5.46 -3.46
N ALA A 120 3.67 -4.56 -4.07
CA ALA A 120 2.93 -3.51 -3.36
C ALA A 120 1.64 -4.03 -2.69
N SER A 121 1.31 -5.30 -2.82
CA SER A 121 0.03 -5.85 -2.38
C SER A 121 -0.25 -5.67 -0.89
N SER A 122 0.78 -5.73 -0.03
CA SER A 122 0.65 -5.44 1.40
C SER A 122 0.26 -3.98 1.66
N VAL A 123 0.82 -3.04 0.89
CA VAL A 123 0.48 -1.61 0.96
C VAL A 123 -0.96 -1.39 0.50
N ILE A 124 -1.36 -2.01 -0.59
CA ILE A 124 -2.71 -1.93 -1.15
C ILE A 124 -3.75 -2.47 -0.15
N MET A 125 -3.47 -3.61 0.48
CA MET A 125 -4.31 -4.18 1.54
C MET A 125 -4.40 -3.25 2.76
N GLY A 126 -3.29 -2.56 3.07
CA GLY A 126 -3.26 -1.54 4.10
C GLY A 126 -4.09 -0.30 3.75
N TYR A 127 -4.07 0.16 2.51
CA TYR A 127 -4.93 1.26 2.06
C TYR A 127 -6.40 0.91 2.24
N TRP A 128 -6.80 -0.30 1.83
CA TRP A 128 -8.17 -0.74 1.98
C TRP A 128 -8.61 -0.74 3.46
N SER A 129 -7.86 -1.36 4.35
CA SER A 129 -8.22 -1.40 5.78
C SER A 129 -8.16 -0.02 6.46
N PHE A 130 -7.23 0.85 6.05
CA PHE A 130 -7.18 2.25 6.49
C PHE A 130 -8.48 2.98 6.12
N LEU A 131 -8.93 2.86 4.86
CA LEU A 131 -10.18 3.46 4.39
C LEU A 131 -11.41 2.89 5.09
N MET A 132 -11.42 1.58 5.41
CA MET A 132 -12.49 0.98 6.22
C MET A 132 -12.57 1.59 7.62
N VAL A 133 -11.43 1.77 8.29
CA VAL A 133 -11.37 2.39 9.62
C VAL A 133 -11.81 3.86 9.54
N ARG A 134 -11.39 4.57 8.50
CA ARG A 134 -11.86 5.93 8.26
C ARG A 134 -13.36 5.99 8.08
N ALA A 135 -13.92 5.15 7.20
CA ALA A 135 -15.36 5.07 6.96
C ALA A 135 -16.15 4.78 8.23
N TYR A 136 -15.56 4.04 9.17
CA TYR A 136 -16.18 3.77 10.48
C TYR A 136 -16.20 5.00 11.38
N TYR A 137 -15.09 5.75 11.49
CA TYR A 137 -15.00 6.90 12.40
C TYR A 137 -15.53 8.22 11.78
N HIS A 138 -15.42 8.36 10.48
CA HIS A 138 -15.79 9.55 9.71
C HIS A 138 -16.56 9.13 8.45
N PRO A 139 -17.80 8.62 8.59
CA PRO A 139 -18.55 8.10 7.45
C PRO A 139 -18.91 9.22 6.47
N ASP A 140 -18.24 9.26 5.33
CA ASP A 140 -18.65 10.01 4.16
C ASP A 140 -18.87 9.06 2.97
N ILE A 141 -19.54 9.54 1.93
CA ILE A 141 -19.91 8.70 0.79
C ILE A 141 -18.68 8.15 0.05
N ILE A 142 -17.59 8.91 0.02
CA ILE A 142 -16.37 8.55 -0.70
C ILE A 142 -15.63 7.42 0.04
N ASP A 143 -15.45 7.56 1.36
CA ASP A 143 -14.82 6.53 2.19
C ASP A 143 -15.66 5.24 2.24
N LEU A 144 -17.00 5.36 2.28
CA LEU A 144 -17.91 4.22 2.20
C LEU A 144 -17.82 3.49 0.85
N LEU A 145 -17.78 4.23 -0.26
CA LEU A 145 -17.60 3.66 -1.59
C LEU A 145 -16.24 2.97 -1.73
N ALA A 146 -15.17 3.60 -1.24
CA ALA A 146 -13.83 3.01 -1.26
C ALA A 146 -13.77 1.71 -0.44
N ALA A 147 -14.38 1.70 0.77
CA ALA A 147 -14.46 0.51 1.62
C ALA A 147 -15.26 -0.61 0.95
N ALA A 148 -16.40 -0.29 0.31
CA ALA A 148 -17.26 -1.24 -0.38
C ALA A 148 -16.60 -1.82 -1.64
N LEU A 149 -15.95 -0.99 -2.46
CA LEU A 149 -15.18 -1.44 -3.63
C LEU A 149 -14.04 -2.35 -3.20
N GLY A 150 -13.32 -1.97 -2.14
CA GLY A 150 -12.27 -2.82 -1.56
C GLY A 150 -12.84 -4.16 -1.09
N LEU A 151 -13.98 -4.18 -0.41
CA LEU A 151 -14.63 -5.41 0.05
C LEU A 151 -15.01 -6.32 -1.13
N TYR A 152 -15.56 -5.75 -2.19
CA TYR A 152 -15.93 -6.50 -3.39
C TYR A 152 -14.71 -7.14 -4.09
N TYR A 153 -13.65 -6.37 -4.32
CA TYR A 153 -12.48 -6.87 -5.05
C TYR A 153 -11.51 -7.68 -4.19
N PHE A 154 -11.23 -7.23 -2.96
CA PHE A 154 -10.23 -7.86 -2.10
C PHE A 154 -10.80 -8.84 -1.08
N GLY A 155 -12.04 -8.63 -0.62
CA GLY A 155 -12.67 -9.54 0.32
C GLY A 155 -12.77 -10.94 -0.27
N VAL A 156 -13.24 -11.06 -1.51
CA VAL A 156 -13.32 -12.33 -2.26
C VAL A 156 -11.91 -12.87 -2.55
N HIS A 157 -10.99 -12.01 -3.00
CA HIS A 157 -9.63 -12.44 -3.35
C HIS A 157 -8.82 -12.86 -2.12
N MET A 158 -8.97 -12.16 -1.00
CA MET A 158 -8.34 -12.54 0.27
C MET A 158 -8.91 -13.85 0.80
N ALA A 159 -10.23 -14.04 0.78
CA ALA A 159 -10.85 -15.30 1.16
C ALA A 159 -10.37 -16.45 0.27
N ALA A 160 -10.28 -16.24 -1.05
CA ALA A 160 -9.74 -17.21 -1.97
C ALA A 160 -8.26 -17.53 -1.70
N SER A 161 -7.43 -16.53 -1.41
CA SER A 161 -6.00 -16.71 -1.14
C SER A 161 -5.70 -17.43 0.18
N LEU A 162 -6.61 -17.34 1.15
CA LEU A 162 -6.51 -18.11 2.41
C LEU A 162 -6.79 -19.61 2.19
N VAL A 163 -7.56 -19.95 1.16
CA VAL A 163 -7.95 -21.33 0.82
C VAL A 163 -7.05 -21.92 -0.27
N SER A 164 -6.67 -21.12 -1.28
CA SER A 164 -5.81 -21.54 -2.38
C SER A 164 -4.34 -21.25 -2.04
N HIS A 165 -3.52 -22.31 -1.99
CA HIS A 165 -2.06 -22.19 -1.88
C HIS A 165 -1.46 -21.82 -3.26
N GLU A 166 -1.88 -20.71 -3.85
CA GLU A 166 -1.29 -20.27 -5.11
C GLU A 166 0.20 -19.96 -4.94
N LYS A 167 1.02 -20.63 -5.74
CA LYS A 167 2.47 -20.41 -5.75
C LYS A 167 2.77 -18.99 -6.21
N GLY A 168 3.41 -18.22 -5.34
CA GLY A 168 3.85 -16.85 -5.65
C GLY A 168 3.05 -15.73 -4.97
N VAL A 169 1.94 -16.03 -4.31
CA VAL A 169 1.18 -15.07 -3.50
C VAL A 169 1.60 -15.15 -2.03
N SER A 170 1.93 -14.01 -1.43
CA SER A 170 2.23 -13.91 0.00
C SER A 170 0.95 -13.60 0.77
N VAL A 171 0.26 -14.64 1.22
CA VAL A 171 -0.93 -14.51 2.08
C VAL A 171 -0.58 -13.72 3.34
N GLU A 172 0.59 -14.00 3.93
CA GLU A 172 1.09 -13.31 5.12
C GLU A 172 1.24 -11.82 4.87
N GLY A 173 1.80 -11.44 3.70
CA GLY A 173 1.94 -10.03 3.31
C GLY A 173 0.59 -9.31 3.21
N HIS A 174 -0.44 -9.98 2.69
CA HIS A 174 -1.81 -9.43 2.62
C HIS A 174 -2.41 -9.24 4.02
N VAL A 175 -2.34 -10.24 4.88
CA VAL A 175 -2.86 -10.17 6.27
C VAL A 175 -2.14 -9.08 7.05
N PHE A 176 -0.81 -9.03 6.99
CA PHE A 176 -0.03 -8.02 7.70
C PHE A 176 -0.22 -6.62 7.14
N GLY A 177 -0.40 -6.49 5.82
CA GLY A 177 -0.80 -5.24 5.19
C GLY A 177 -2.14 -4.74 5.71
N PHE A 178 -3.14 -5.62 5.75
CA PHE A 178 -4.47 -5.29 6.28
C PHE A 178 -4.40 -4.86 7.75
N LEU A 179 -3.68 -5.60 8.61
CA LEU A 179 -3.49 -5.23 10.01
C LEU A 179 -2.77 -3.88 10.15
N ALA A 180 -1.73 -3.65 9.35
CA ALA A 180 -0.97 -2.40 9.39
C ALA A 180 -1.85 -1.18 9.04
N GLY A 181 -2.68 -1.29 8.00
CA GLY A 181 -3.59 -0.21 7.63
C GLY A 181 -4.67 0.06 8.66
N ALA A 182 -5.23 -1.00 9.27
CA ALA A 182 -6.20 -0.86 10.35
C ALA A 182 -5.59 -0.16 11.58
N VAL A 183 -4.38 -0.54 11.98
CA VAL A 183 -3.64 0.12 13.07
C VAL A 183 -3.33 1.57 12.70
N THR A 184 -2.90 1.82 11.46
CA THR A 184 -2.60 3.18 10.99
C THR A 184 -3.85 4.06 11.03
N GLY A 185 -5.01 3.57 10.61
CA GLY A 185 -6.27 4.30 10.66
C GLY A 185 -6.74 4.57 12.09
N ALA A 186 -6.68 3.58 12.96
CA ALA A 186 -7.12 3.69 14.35
C ALA A 186 -6.25 4.64 15.19
N PHE A 187 -4.94 4.69 14.91
CA PHE A 187 -3.96 5.49 15.66
C PHE A 187 -3.29 6.58 14.83
N TYR A 188 -3.97 7.05 13.77
CA TYR A 188 -3.39 7.99 12.79
C TYR A 188 -2.70 9.20 13.42
N PRO A 189 -3.28 9.95 14.41
CA PRO A 189 -2.62 11.14 14.96
C PRO A 189 -1.25 10.83 15.60
N ALA A 190 -1.14 9.74 16.35
CA ALA A 190 0.10 9.33 16.99
C ALA A 190 1.14 8.85 15.94
N ILE A 191 0.69 8.07 14.96
CA ILE A 191 1.55 7.57 13.87
C ILE A 191 2.04 8.73 13.00
N ALA A 192 1.17 9.68 12.65
CA ALA A 192 1.55 10.85 11.88
C ALA A 192 2.64 11.66 12.58
N MET A 193 2.49 11.92 13.88
CA MET A 193 3.51 12.59 14.67
C MET A 193 4.87 11.88 14.61
N TRP A 194 4.89 10.55 14.72
CA TRP A 194 6.11 9.76 14.66
C TRP A 194 6.76 9.79 13.27
N VAL A 195 5.96 9.59 12.20
CA VAL A 195 6.46 9.58 10.83
C VAL A 195 7.01 10.95 10.44
N LEU A 196 6.27 12.03 10.74
CA LEU A 196 6.68 13.40 10.41
C LEU A 196 7.94 13.81 11.19
N ALA A 197 8.03 13.50 12.48
CA ALA A 197 9.23 13.76 13.28
C ALA A 197 10.45 12.96 12.77
N GLY A 198 10.24 11.75 12.25
CA GLY A 198 11.30 10.96 11.60
C GLY A 198 11.74 11.56 10.28
N ALA A 199 10.80 12.00 9.44
CA ALA A 199 11.07 12.64 8.17
C ALA A 199 11.83 13.96 8.34
N ASP A 200 11.43 14.81 9.30
CA ASP A 200 12.11 16.07 9.62
C ASP A 200 13.58 15.85 9.99
N LYS A 201 13.86 14.86 10.85
CA LYS A 201 15.24 14.49 11.21
C LYS A 201 16.10 14.05 10.03
N LEU A 202 15.48 13.51 8.97
CA LEU A 202 16.14 13.07 7.75
C LEU A 202 16.14 14.14 6.65
N GLY A 203 15.56 15.32 6.91
CA GLY A 203 15.41 16.39 5.92
C GLY A 203 14.47 16.03 4.76
N LEU A 204 13.51 15.13 4.99
CA LEU A 204 12.55 14.68 3.98
C LEU A 204 11.25 15.50 4.07
N TYR A 205 10.81 16.04 2.93
CA TYR A 205 9.52 16.70 2.82
C TYR A 205 8.43 15.70 2.42
N LEU A 206 7.38 15.57 3.24
CA LEU A 206 6.28 14.65 3.01
C LEU A 206 4.99 15.31 2.50
N GLY A 207 5.07 16.53 2.04
CA GLY A 207 3.89 17.32 1.65
C GLY A 207 3.30 18.12 2.82
N GLY A 208 2.57 19.19 2.53
CA GLY A 208 1.88 20.04 3.52
C GLY A 208 0.89 20.95 2.81
#